data_2100fbd7a78bd0ed7e288a23356ea148
#
_entry.id   2100fbd7a78bd0ed7e288a23356ea148
#
_cell.length_a   1.000
_cell.length_b   1.000
_cell.length_c   1.000
_cell.angle_alpha   90.00
_cell.angle_beta   90.00
_cell.angle_gamma   90.00
#
_symmetry.space_group_name_H-M   'P 1'
#
loop_
_entity.id
_entity.type
_entity.pdbx_description
1 polymer ?
#
loop_
_entity_poly.entity_id
_entity_poly.type
_entity_poly.pdbx_seq_one_letter_code
_entity_poly.pdbx_strand_id
1 'polypeptide(L)'
;YEGNNAYNTTGCAAQSTMTFPVAAYDHSVGKCSITGGYIYRGTQFPALQGRYFFADYCSTQIGSLNSDDSITWTSAFSGNNFSTFGVNNQNELFVAAVTSGKIFRITTTNLGVQENELSNPIKVYPNPASKKIFIEGVKDKNAIVEIINFEGRKVLEQGKIESDNSVNISGIPAGVYFINLNSGNEKSYSKKIIIK
;
A
#
# COMPACT_ATOMS: atom_id res chain seq x y z
N TYR A 1 -11.91 -18.55 -30.51
CA TYR A 1 -10.72 -17.95 -29.89
C TYR A 1 -10.73 -18.20 -28.40
N GLU A 2 -9.57 -18.43 -27.81
CA GLU A 2 -9.34 -18.43 -26.37
C GLU A 2 -8.34 -17.31 -26.07
N GLY A 3 -8.83 -16.23 -25.46
CA GLY A 3 -8.07 -14.99 -25.38
C GLY A 3 -7.69 -14.52 -26.79
N ASN A 4 -6.40 -14.30 -27.03
CA ASN A 4 -5.87 -13.88 -28.32
C ASN A 4 -5.56 -15.04 -29.28
N ASN A 5 -5.66 -16.30 -28.83
CA ASN A 5 -5.28 -17.48 -29.60
C ASN A 5 -6.47 -18.09 -30.34
N ALA A 6 -6.24 -18.48 -31.60
CA ALA A 6 -7.22 -19.25 -32.37
C ALA A 6 -7.28 -20.67 -31.83
N TYR A 7 -8.48 -21.15 -31.49
CA TYR A 7 -8.71 -22.56 -31.13
C TYR A 7 -9.36 -23.31 -32.29
N ASN A 8 -10.62 -23.01 -32.57
CA ASN A 8 -11.33 -23.51 -33.74
C ASN A 8 -12.12 -22.34 -34.36
N THR A 9 -11.75 -21.96 -35.56
CA THR A 9 -12.36 -20.80 -36.27
C THR A 9 -13.28 -21.21 -37.41
N THR A 10 -13.53 -22.52 -37.58
CA THR A 10 -14.42 -23.02 -38.64
C THR A 10 -15.84 -22.48 -38.43
N GLY A 11 -16.36 -21.74 -39.41
CA GLY A 11 -17.68 -21.11 -39.34
C GLY A 11 -17.78 -19.86 -38.46
N CYS A 12 -16.66 -19.37 -37.91
CA CYS A 12 -16.64 -18.12 -37.15
C CYS A 12 -16.58 -16.89 -38.07
N ALA A 13 -17.01 -15.75 -37.53
CA ALA A 13 -16.82 -14.45 -38.18
C ALA A 13 -15.33 -14.11 -38.33
N ALA A 14 -14.99 -13.19 -39.24
CA ALA A 14 -13.63 -12.76 -39.46
C ALA A 14 -13.01 -12.15 -38.16
N GLN A 15 -11.75 -12.43 -37.91
CA GLN A 15 -11.03 -11.93 -36.71
C GLN A 15 -11.14 -10.41 -36.57
N SER A 16 -11.12 -9.68 -37.69
CA SER A 16 -11.23 -8.20 -37.73
C SER A 16 -12.56 -7.67 -37.19
N THR A 17 -13.58 -8.51 -37.04
CA THR A 17 -14.89 -8.14 -36.51
C THR A 17 -15.05 -8.45 -35.02
N MET A 18 -14.02 -9.01 -34.37
CA MET A 18 -14.04 -9.41 -32.98
C MET A 18 -13.34 -8.40 -32.09
N THR A 19 -13.83 -8.25 -30.87
CA THR A 19 -13.15 -7.49 -29.82
C THR A 19 -12.36 -8.48 -28.95
N PHE A 20 -11.05 -8.32 -28.94
CA PHE A 20 -10.16 -9.14 -28.13
C PHE A 20 -10.01 -8.58 -26.71
N PRO A 21 -9.61 -9.44 -25.72
CA PRO A 21 -9.36 -8.98 -24.37
C PRO A 21 -8.15 -8.03 -24.32
N VAL A 22 -8.17 -7.06 -23.40
CA VAL A 22 -7.04 -6.14 -23.15
C VAL A 22 -5.82 -6.86 -22.60
N ALA A 23 -6.02 -7.96 -21.87
CA ALA A 23 -4.95 -8.82 -21.36
C ALA A 23 -5.39 -10.28 -21.42
N ALA A 24 -4.42 -11.16 -21.61
CA ALA A 24 -4.62 -12.61 -21.57
C ALA A 24 -3.40 -13.27 -20.92
N TYR A 25 -3.59 -14.45 -20.35
CA TYR A 25 -2.52 -15.30 -19.84
C TYR A 25 -2.80 -16.76 -20.23
N ASP A 26 -1.76 -17.57 -20.24
CA ASP A 26 -1.83 -18.98 -20.57
C ASP A 26 -1.92 -19.87 -19.33
N HIS A 27 -2.07 -21.18 -19.54
CA HIS A 27 -2.13 -22.20 -18.47
C HIS A 27 -0.74 -22.57 -17.90
N SER A 28 0.30 -21.82 -18.22
CA SER A 28 1.65 -22.06 -17.66
C SER A 28 1.67 -21.85 -16.14
N VAL A 29 2.67 -22.44 -15.49
CA VAL A 29 2.93 -22.32 -14.05
C VAL A 29 1.72 -22.60 -13.14
N GLY A 30 0.91 -23.60 -13.53
CA GLY A 30 -0.23 -24.06 -12.72
C GLY A 30 -1.49 -23.20 -12.79
N LYS A 31 -1.59 -22.28 -13.73
CA LYS A 31 -2.81 -21.51 -14.00
C LYS A 31 -3.81 -22.35 -14.81
N CYS A 32 -5.11 -22.12 -14.59
CA CYS A 32 -6.14 -22.88 -15.29
C CYS A 32 -7.44 -22.14 -15.58
N SER A 33 -7.87 -21.26 -14.69
CA SER A 33 -9.20 -20.66 -14.80
C SER A 33 -9.25 -19.31 -14.12
N ILE A 34 -9.60 -18.30 -14.90
CA ILE A 34 -9.77 -16.95 -14.38
C ILE A 34 -11.07 -16.83 -13.59
N THR A 35 -10.98 -16.28 -12.40
CA THR A 35 -12.11 -15.77 -11.63
C THR A 35 -12.20 -14.26 -11.83
N GLY A 36 -13.30 -13.83 -12.43
CA GLY A 36 -13.56 -12.40 -12.66
C GLY A 36 -13.63 -11.60 -11.36
N GLY A 37 -13.44 -10.31 -11.47
CA GLY A 37 -13.18 -9.45 -10.34
C GLY A 37 -13.84 -8.08 -10.44
N TYR A 38 -13.19 -7.11 -9.86
CA TYR A 38 -13.69 -5.75 -9.72
C TYR A 38 -12.59 -4.71 -9.91
N ILE A 39 -12.99 -3.52 -10.34
CA ILE A 39 -12.15 -2.33 -10.22
C ILE A 39 -12.25 -1.84 -8.77
N TYR A 40 -11.11 -1.69 -8.09
CA TYR A 40 -11.09 -1.15 -6.74
C TYR A 40 -11.54 0.32 -6.71
N ARG A 41 -12.54 0.61 -5.87
CA ARG A 41 -13.13 1.94 -5.67
C ARG A 41 -13.21 2.34 -4.19
N GLY A 42 -12.65 1.51 -3.29
CA GLY A 42 -12.59 1.80 -1.86
C GLY A 42 -11.64 2.97 -1.56
N THR A 43 -11.73 3.53 -0.38
CA THR A 43 -10.95 4.70 0.04
C THR A 43 -9.81 4.35 0.99
N GLN A 44 -9.81 3.14 1.57
CA GLN A 44 -8.81 2.74 2.56
C GLN A 44 -7.42 2.52 1.95
N PHE A 45 -7.36 2.16 0.67
CA PHE A 45 -6.09 1.88 -0.03
C PHE A 45 -5.98 2.71 -1.31
N PRO A 46 -5.63 4.01 -1.22
CA PRO A 46 -5.56 4.91 -2.40
C PRO A 46 -4.65 4.40 -3.52
N ALA A 47 -3.59 3.65 -3.18
CA ALA A 47 -2.68 3.04 -4.16
C ALA A 47 -3.33 1.96 -5.03
N LEU A 48 -4.51 1.46 -4.66
CA LEU A 48 -5.26 0.45 -5.43
C LEU A 48 -6.34 1.08 -6.32
N GLN A 49 -6.62 2.38 -6.17
CA GLN A 49 -7.68 3.08 -6.90
C GLN A 49 -7.58 2.88 -8.40
N GLY A 50 -8.70 2.47 -9.02
CA GLY A 50 -8.81 2.28 -10.44
C GLY A 50 -8.20 0.98 -10.98
N ARG A 51 -7.49 0.20 -10.18
CA ARG A 51 -6.92 -1.09 -10.62
C ARG A 51 -8.01 -2.17 -10.68
N TYR A 52 -7.98 -2.97 -11.74
CA TYR A 52 -8.84 -4.15 -11.87
C TYR A 52 -8.14 -5.35 -11.24
N PHE A 53 -8.85 -6.05 -10.34
CA PHE A 53 -8.38 -7.25 -9.66
C PHE A 53 -9.18 -8.46 -10.11
N PHE A 54 -8.49 -9.58 -10.27
CA PHE A 54 -9.04 -10.88 -10.62
C PHE A 54 -8.19 -11.99 -9.98
N ALA A 55 -8.56 -13.25 -10.11
CA ALA A 55 -7.77 -14.36 -9.58
C ALA A 55 -7.66 -15.49 -10.57
N ASP A 56 -6.67 -16.36 -10.39
CA ASP A 56 -6.64 -17.66 -11.01
C ASP A 56 -6.97 -18.75 -9.99
N TYR A 57 -7.94 -19.58 -10.30
CA TYR A 57 -8.48 -20.59 -9.40
C TYR A 57 -7.44 -21.65 -9.02
N CYS A 58 -6.62 -22.12 -9.97
CA CYS A 58 -5.67 -23.21 -9.75
C CYS A 58 -4.38 -22.74 -9.09
N SER A 59 -3.79 -21.67 -9.60
CA SER A 59 -2.53 -21.12 -9.05
C SER A 59 -2.72 -20.44 -7.72
N THR A 60 -3.97 -20.18 -7.31
CA THR A 60 -4.33 -19.47 -6.08
C THR A 60 -3.69 -18.08 -5.96
N GLN A 61 -3.42 -17.47 -7.09
CA GLN A 61 -2.85 -16.13 -7.18
C GLN A 61 -3.94 -15.08 -7.47
N ILE A 62 -3.71 -13.88 -7.00
CA ILE A 62 -4.51 -12.72 -7.36
C ILE A 62 -3.71 -11.90 -8.38
N GLY A 63 -4.36 -11.62 -9.50
CA GLY A 63 -3.84 -10.76 -10.55
C GLY A 63 -4.38 -9.35 -10.44
N SER A 64 -3.62 -8.37 -10.88
CA SER A 64 -4.10 -7.02 -11.11
C SER A 64 -3.63 -6.50 -12.46
N LEU A 65 -4.53 -5.83 -13.18
CA LEU A 65 -4.21 -5.21 -14.45
C LEU A 65 -3.53 -3.86 -14.23
N ASN A 66 -2.40 -3.65 -14.86
CA ASN A 66 -1.68 -2.38 -14.87
C ASN A 66 -2.19 -1.46 -15.98
N SER A 67 -1.79 -0.20 -15.96
CA SER A 67 -2.19 0.80 -16.98
C SER A 67 -1.60 0.55 -18.37
N ASP A 68 -0.59 -0.30 -18.48
CA ASP A 68 0.02 -0.76 -19.74
C ASP A 68 -0.52 -2.12 -20.20
N ASP A 69 -1.66 -2.54 -19.66
CA ASP A 69 -2.33 -3.81 -19.92
C ASP A 69 -1.54 -5.06 -19.50
N SER A 70 -0.41 -4.90 -18.84
CA SER A 70 0.32 -6.02 -18.23
C SER A 70 -0.34 -6.50 -16.94
N ILE A 71 -0.10 -7.78 -16.59
CA ILE A 71 -0.66 -8.39 -15.37
C ILE A 71 0.44 -8.51 -14.31
N THR A 72 0.18 -7.97 -13.13
CA THR A 72 0.97 -8.24 -11.93
C THR A 72 0.29 -9.32 -11.10
N TRP A 73 1.04 -10.38 -10.75
CA TRP A 73 0.56 -11.48 -9.93
C TRP A 73 1.13 -11.41 -8.51
N THR A 74 0.33 -11.78 -7.52
CA THR A 74 0.80 -12.02 -6.16
C THR A 74 1.57 -13.34 -6.07
N SER A 75 2.23 -13.60 -4.94
CA SER A 75 2.59 -14.97 -4.57
C SER A 75 1.33 -15.82 -4.42
N ALA A 76 1.46 -17.15 -4.54
CA ALA A 76 0.35 -18.08 -4.36
C ALA A 76 -0.12 -18.11 -2.89
N PHE A 77 -1.43 -18.13 -2.70
CA PHE A 77 -2.06 -18.31 -1.38
C PHE A 77 -2.51 -19.77 -1.21
N SER A 78 -1.57 -20.68 -1.03
CA SER A 78 -1.80 -22.12 -0.98
C SER A 78 -3.00 -22.51 -0.10
N GLY A 79 -3.83 -23.44 -0.59
CA GLY A 79 -5.05 -23.90 0.08
C GLY A 79 -6.25 -22.96 -0.08
N ASN A 80 -6.14 -21.93 -0.93
CA ASN A 80 -7.24 -20.99 -1.19
C ASN A 80 -7.54 -20.95 -2.71
N ASN A 81 -8.56 -21.67 -3.14
CA ASN A 81 -9.05 -21.55 -4.51
C ASN A 81 -10.07 -20.40 -4.54
N PHE A 82 -9.66 -19.28 -5.11
CA PHE A 82 -10.50 -18.09 -5.18
C PHE A 82 -11.61 -18.27 -6.21
N SER A 83 -12.87 -18.10 -5.80
CA SER A 83 -14.04 -18.42 -6.62
C SER A 83 -14.93 -17.23 -6.94
N THR A 84 -14.83 -16.15 -6.17
CA THR A 84 -15.63 -14.95 -6.43
C THR A 84 -15.04 -13.72 -5.72
N PHE A 85 -15.39 -12.55 -6.24
CA PHE A 85 -15.10 -11.26 -5.62
C PHE A 85 -16.39 -10.55 -5.23
N GLY A 86 -16.28 -9.61 -4.30
CA GLY A 86 -17.38 -8.76 -3.89
C GLY A 86 -16.87 -7.49 -3.23
N VAL A 87 -17.74 -6.52 -3.06
CA VAL A 87 -17.44 -5.25 -2.39
C VAL A 87 -18.41 -5.02 -1.24
N ASN A 88 -17.95 -4.34 -0.19
CA ASN A 88 -18.84 -3.86 0.87
C ASN A 88 -19.47 -2.51 0.49
N ASN A 89 -20.27 -1.95 1.41
CA ASN A 89 -20.93 -0.65 1.23
C ASN A 89 -19.98 0.55 1.16
N GLN A 90 -18.69 0.35 1.44
CA GLN A 90 -17.62 1.35 1.31
C GLN A 90 -16.75 1.11 0.07
N ASN A 91 -17.19 0.20 -0.83
CA ASN A 91 -16.47 -0.25 -2.03
C ASN A 91 -15.10 -0.88 -1.75
N GLU A 92 -14.87 -1.34 -0.49
CA GLU A 92 -13.68 -2.14 -0.19
C GLU A 92 -13.84 -3.53 -0.79
N LEU A 93 -12.76 -4.04 -1.40
CA LEU A 93 -12.78 -5.26 -2.20
C LEU A 93 -12.45 -6.49 -1.36
N PHE A 94 -13.22 -7.54 -1.56
CA PHE A 94 -13.04 -8.84 -0.92
C PHE A 94 -13.00 -9.96 -1.97
N VAL A 95 -12.35 -11.06 -1.62
CA VAL A 95 -12.30 -12.29 -2.42
C VAL A 95 -12.62 -13.47 -1.53
N ALA A 96 -13.45 -14.39 -2.02
CA ALA A 96 -13.82 -15.61 -1.30
C ALA A 96 -13.03 -16.81 -1.84
N ALA A 97 -12.53 -17.62 -0.91
CA ALA A 97 -11.83 -18.87 -1.20
C ALA A 97 -12.70 -20.07 -0.84
N VAL A 98 -13.08 -20.86 -1.84
CA VAL A 98 -14.01 -21.98 -1.65
C VAL A 98 -13.38 -23.12 -0.84
N THR A 99 -12.10 -23.42 -1.04
CA THR A 99 -11.45 -24.54 -0.36
C THR A 99 -11.24 -24.28 1.14
N SER A 100 -10.85 -23.06 1.52
CA SER A 100 -10.67 -22.70 2.92
C SER A 100 -11.94 -22.21 3.61
N GLY A 101 -13.00 -21.91 2.87
CA GLY A 101 -14.25 -21.31 3.38
C GLY A 101 -14.06 -19.90 3.94
N LYS A 102 -13.02 -19.19 3.52
CA LYS A 102 -12.65 -17.87 4.06
C LYS A 102 -12.92 -16.75 3.06
N ILE A 103 -13.18 -15.56 3.59
CA ILE A 103 -13.25 -14.32 2.84
C ILE A 103 -12.06 -13.46 3.25
N PHE A 104 -11.31 -12.97 2.28
CA PHE A 104 -10.15 -12.11 2.46
C PHE A 104 -10.45 -10.71 1.92
N ARG A 105 -9.94 -9.69 2.58
CA ARG A 105 -9.96 -8.33 2.05
C ARG A 105 -8.72 -8.09 1.21
N ILE A 106 -8.89 -7.47 0.05
CA ILE A 106 -7.77 -7.00 -0.77
C ILE A 106 -7.19 -5.77 -0.10
N THR A 107 -5.90 -5.82 0.17
CA THR A 107 -5.14 -4.74 0.80
C THR A 107 -3.84 -4.53 0.04
N THR A 108 -3.17 -3.43 0.30
CA THR A 108 -1.78 -3.24 -0.10
C THR A 108 -0.91 -3.16 1.14
N THR A 109 0.27 -3.77 1.10
CA THR A 109 1.32 -3.44 2.03
C THR A 109 1.87 -2.09 1.60
N ASN A 110 1.36 -1.01 2.17
CA ASN A 110 2.03 0.26 2.05
C ASN A 110 3.39 0.12 2.71
N LEU A 111 4.46 0.14 1.91
CA LEU A 111 5.79 0.52 2.37
C LEU A 111 5.86 2.05 2.65
N GLY A 112 4.74 2.75 2.44
CA GLY A 112 4.55 4.10 2.94
C GLY A 112 4.27 4.05 4.44
N VAL A 113 4.91 4.91 5.19
CA VAL A 113 4.59 5.18 6.60
C VAL A 113 3.07 5.35 6.68
N GLN A 114 2.37 4.40 7.31
CA GLN A 114 0.99 4.64 7.71
C GLN A 114 1.04 5.82 8.68
N GLU A 115 0.54 6.96 8.29
CA GLU A 115 0.04 7.91 9.26
C GLU A 115 -1.12 7.20 9.98
N ASN A 116 -0.77 6.46 11.04
CA ASN A 116 -1.77 6.00 11.97
C ASN A 116 -2.37 7.28 12.55
N GLU A 117 -3.59 7.58 12.20
CA GLU A 117 -4.43 8.48 13.01
C GLU A 117 -4.55 7.83 14.39
N LEU A 118 -3.55 8.08 15.22
CA LEU A 118 -3.68 7.90 16.65
C LEU A 118 -4.79 8.85 17.09
N SER A 119 -5.62 8.40 17.98
CA SER A 119 -6.68 9.19 18.64
C SER A 119 -6.18 10.49 19.30
N ASN A 120 -4.90 10.80 19.13
CA ASN A 120 -4.24 12.04 19.49
C ASN A 120 -3.05 12.26 18.53
N PRO A 121 -3.23 12.94 17.37
CA PRO A 121 -2.18 13.10 16.38
C PRO A 121 -1.01 13.89 16.96
N ILE A 122 0.19 13.30 16.90
CA ILE A 122 1.42 14.00 17.27
C ILE A 122 1.60 15.19 16.32
N LYS A 123 1.68 16.40 16.88
CA LYS A 123 1.92 17.62 16.12
C LYS A 123 3.35 18.07 16.32
N VAL A 124 4.01 18.42 15.24
CA VAL A 124 5.36 19.02 15.24
C VAL A 124 5.29 20.37 14.58
N TYR A 125 5.65 21.41 15.31
CA TYR A 125 5.60 22.81 14.85
C TYR A 125 6.68 23.67 15.55
N PRO A 126 7.03 24.84 14.99
CA PRO A 126 6.66 25.29 13.66
C PRO A 126 7.30 24.43 12.57
N ASN A 127 6.72 24.42 11.38
CA ASN A 127 7.33 23.82 10.20
C ASN A 127 7.05 24.74 9.00
N PRO A 128 8.04 25.48 8.52
CA PRO A 128 9.49 25.43 8.82
C PRO A 128 9.89 25.97 10.21
N ALA A 129 11.01 25.42 10.73
CA ALA A 129 11.59 25.76 12.02
C ALA A 129 13.03 26.29 11.88
N SER A 130 13.58 26.97 12.92
CA SER A 130 14.96 27.51 12.90
C SER A 130 15.80 27.13 14.12
N LYS A 131 15.28 27.25 15.33
CA LYS A 131 16.01 26.98 16.57
C LYS A 131 15.42 25.85 17.40
N LYS A 132 14.10 25.76 17.44
CA LYS A 132 13.36 24.78 18.22
C LYS A 132 12.15 24.29 17.43
N ILE A 133 11.77 23.07 17.67
CA ILE A 133 10.47 22.48 17.29
C ILE A 133 9.75 22.06 18.55
N PHE A 134 8.43 22.16 18.56
CA PHE A 134 7.56 21.67 19.63
C PHE A 134 6.86 20.41 19.18
N ILE A 135 6.67 19.47 20.11
CA ILE A 135 6.06 18.18 19.85
C ILE A 135 4.89 18.01 20.81
N GLU A 136 3.67 18.05 20.29
CA GLU A 136 2.44 17.80 21.06
C GLU A 136 1.91 16.38 20.80
N GLY A 137 1.21 15.82 21.80
CA GLY A 137 0.57 14.51 21.72
C GLY A 137 1.45 13.33 22.13
N VAL A 138 2.73 13.55 22.47
CA VAL A 138 3.62 12.52 23.00
C VAL A 138 3.30 12.30 24.47
N LYS A 139 2.90 11.09 24.83
CA LYS A 139 2.59 10.71 26.22
C LYS A 139 3.84 10.37 27.02
N ASP A 140 4.81 9.72 26.37
CA ASP A 140 6.06 9.32 27.00
C ASP A 140 7.10 10.43 26.89
N LYS A 141 7.39 11.06 28.02
CA LYS A 141 8.42 12.11 28.12
C LYS A 141 9.86 11.59 27.93
N ASN A 142 10.06 10.29 27.99
CA ASN A 142 11.35 9.66 27.74
C ASN A 142 11.50 9.23 26.27
N ALA A 143 10.54 9.57 25.39
CA ALA A 143 10.64 9.29 23.98
C ALA A 143 11.93 9.88 23.38
N ILE A 144 12.64 9.06 22.63
CA ILE A 144 13.87 9.47 21.93
C ILE A 144 13.48 10.13 20.61
N VAL A 145 14.04 11.31 20.40
CA VAL A 145 13.88 12.06 19.15
C VAL A 145 15.13 11.88 18.30
N GLU A 146 14.94 11.41 17.08
CA GLU A 146 15.99 11.34 16.07
C GLU A 146 15.61 12.26 14.90
N ILE A 147 16.61 12.96 14.32
CA ILE A 147 16.42 13.71 13.08
C ILE A 147 17.38 13.14 12.05
N ILE A 148 16.86 12.77 10.89
CA ILE A 148 17.60 12.19 9.78
C ILE A 148 17.48 13.06 8.53
N ASN A 149 18.53 13.15 7.73
CA ASN A 149 18.51 13.83 6.44
C ASN A 149 17.91 12.90 5.35
N PHE A 150 17.77 13.40 4.13
CA PHE A 150 17.22 12.64 3.00
C PHE A 150 18.11 11.46 2.54
N GLU A 151 19.38 11.43 2.97
CA GLU A 151 20.32 10.32 2.72
C GLU A 151 20.23 9.23 3.79
N GLY A 152 19.34 9.40 4.79
CA GLY A 152 19.19 8.46 5.91
C GLY A 152 20.23 8.65 7.04
N ARG A 153 21.09 9.68 6.96
CA ARG A 153 22.09 9.98 7.99
C ARG A 153 21.43 10.69 9.16
N LYS A 154 21.68 10.22 10.37
CA LYS A 154 21.24 10.89 11.61
C LYS A 154 22.04 12.17 11.83
N VAL A 155 21.34 13.29 11.95
CA VAL A 155 21.90 14.60 12.29
C VAL A 155 21.60 14.98 13.74
N LEU A 156 20.64 14.33 14.38
CA LEU A 156 20.37 14.34 15.81
C LEU A 156 20.01 12.92 16.25
N GLU A 157 20.80 12.29 17.12
CA GLU A 157 20.62 10.88 17.47
C GLU A 157 19.79 10.63 18.72
N GLN A 158 19.87 11.47 19.73
CA GLN A 158 19.19 11.28 21.01
C GLN A 158 18.71 12.63 21.56
N GLY A 159 17.85 13.29 20.78
CA GLY A 159 17.23 14.51 21.23
C GLY A 159 16.26 14.22 22.39
N LYS A 160 16.39 14.99 23.48
CA LYS A 160 15.42 14.95 24.58
C LYS A 160 14.30 15.95 24.30
N ILE A 161 13.08 15.55 24.64
CA ILE A 161 11.96 16.47 24.69
C ILE A 161 12.07 17.24 26.02
N GLU A 162 12.28 18.54 25.91
CA GLU A 162 12.37 19.45 27.07
C GLU A 162 11.02 19.51 27.81
N SER A 163 11.03 20.07 29.02
CA SER A 163 9.81 20.21 29.84
C SER A 163 8.71 21.03 29.16
N ASP A 164 9.07 21.95 28.25
CA ASP A 164 8.16 22.76 27.43
C ASP A 164 7.71 22.05 26.15
N ASN A 165 7.95 20.76 26.00
CA ASN A 165 7.72 19.95 24.80
C ASN A 165 8.54 20.36 23.57
N SER A 166 9.63 21.10 23.75
CA SER A 166 10.51 21.49 22.66
C SER A 166 11.69 20.54 22.46
N VAL A 167 12.25 20.57 21.26
CA VAL A 167 13.52 19.95 20.89
C VAL A 167 14.39 21.03 20.25
N ASN A 168 15.61 21.15 20.74
CA ASN A 168 16.59 22.09 20.19
C ASN A 168 17.16 21.56 18.87
N ILE A 169 17.09 22.38 17.81
CA ILE A 169 17.60 22.08 16.47
C ILE A 169 18.63 23.11 16.00
N SER A 170 19.14 23.98 16.93
CA SER A 170 20.03 25.09 16.64
C SER A 170 21.36 24.57 16.14
N GLY A 171 21.75 23.99 15.36
CA GLY A 171 23.03 23.47 14.85
C GLY A 171 22.83 22.55 13.66
N ILE A 172 21.56 22.31 13.32
CA ILE A 172 21.22 21.53 12.14
C ILE A 172 21.12 22.50 10.95
N PRO A 173 21.87 22.27 9.86
CA PRO A 173 21.81 23.10 8.67
C PRO A 173 20.41 23.23 8.08
N ALA A 174 20.16 24.35 7.36
CA ALA A 174 18.89 24.50 6.63
C ALA A 174 18.71 23.36 5.62
N GLY A 175 17.50 22.81 5.58
CA GLY A 175 17.21 21.66 4.70
C GLY A 175 15.92 20.94 5.03
N VAL A 176 15.69 19.82 4.32
CA VAL A 176 14.56 18.91 4.54
C VAL A 176 15.05 17.72 5.34
N TYR A 177 14.32 17.40 6.41
CA TYR A 177 14.65 16.34 7.34
C TYR A 177 13.42 15.51 7.70
N PHE A 178 13.63 14.36 8.30
CA PHE A 178 12.59 13.55 8.94
C PHE A 178 12.88 13.45 10.43
N ILE A 179 11.88 13.80 11.25
CA ILE A 179 11.92 13.60 12.69
C ILE A 179 11.29 12.26 13.00
N ASN A 180 11.98 11.43 13.74
CA ASN A 180 11.50 10.14 14.25
C ASN A 180 11.37 10.21 15.77
N LEU A 181 10.25 9.72 16.29
CA LEU A 181 9.97 9.59 17.72
C LEU A 181 9.87 8.12 18.06
N ASN A 182 10.73 7.64 18.94
CA ASN A 182 10.75 6.26 19.41
C ASN A 182 10.43 6.25 20.91
N SER A 183 9.32 5.68 21.28
CA SER A 183 8.89 5.44 22.67
C SER A 183 8.91 3.93 22.90
N GLY A 184 9.79 3.45 23.75
CA GLY A 184 10.18 2.04 23.97
C GLY A 184 9.16 0.93 23.71
N ASN A 185 7.87 1.12 24.03
CA ASN A 185 6.79 0.16 23.84
C ASN A 185 5.67 0.66 22.90
N GLU A 186 5.77 1.87 22.35
CA GLU A 186 4.77 2.43 21.46
C GLU A 186 5.30 2.49 20.02
N LYS A 187 4.39 2.63 19.07
CA LYS A 187 4.72 2.72 17.64
C LYS A 187 5.62 3.93 17.36
N SER A 188 6.65 3.75 16.55
CA SER A 188 7.49 4.85 16.06
C SER A 188 6.67 5.81 15.20
N TYR A 189 6.89 7.11 15.37
CA TYR A 189 6.26 8.16 14.59
C TYR A 189 7.33 8.88 13.73
N SER A 190 7.02 9.14 12.47
CA SER A 190 7.92 9.85 11.55
C SER A 190 7.20 10.98 10.85
N LYS A 191 7.83 12.17 10.75
CA LYS A 191 7.27 13.33 10.06
C LYS A 191 8.33 14.14 9.35
N LYS A 192 8.00 14.65 8.15
CA LYS A 192 8.86 15.59 7.43
C LYS A 192 8.84 16.95 8.09
N ILE A 193 10.04 17.53 8.32
CA ILE A 193 10.25 18.90 8.81
C ILE A 193 11.18 19.66 7.88
N ILE A 194 11.05 20.97 7.88
CA ILE A 194 11.91 21.91 7.13
C ILE A 194 12.62 22.79 8.15
N ILE A 195 13.95 22.85 8.09
CA ILE A 195 14.79 23.73 8.92
C ILE A 195 15.29 24.88 8.04
N LYS A 196 15.20 26.10 8.59
CA LYS A 196 15.63 27.34 7.94
C LYS A 196 16.89 27.89 8.58
#